data_d5db9bff56083518f702aa3af3f0ef0e
#
_entry.id   d5db9bff56083518f702aa3af3f0ef0e
#
_cell.length_a   1.000
_cell.length_b   1.000
_cell.length_c   1.000
_cell.angle_alpha   90.00
_cell.angle_beta   90.00
_cell.angle_gamma   90.00
#
_symmetry.space_group_name_H-M   'P 1'
#
loop_
_entity.id
_entity.type
_entity.pdbx_description
1 polymer ?
#
loop_
_entity_poly.entity_id
_entity_poly.type
_entity_poly.pdbx_seq_one_letter_code
_entity_poly.pdbx_strand_id
1 'polypeptide(L)'
;DAARETAPAAVAALHDLGVRVVMLTGDNQATAERIAAQLGIDDVIAGVLPEGKSAQIAALQKDGRVVAMVGDGVNDAPALAQADVGIAIGAGTDVAIETADVVLMRSDPLDVATALTIGRGTLRKMRQNLGWAVGYNAIALPIAAGVFMPAFGLMLRPEIAALSMSGSSIIVVANALLLKRLLPKPQ
;
A
#
# COMPACT_ATOMS: atom_id res chain seq x y z
N ASP A 1 29.05 4.56 -4.05
CA ASP A 1 28.29 3.37 -4.49
C ASP A 1 27.43 3.74 -5.69
N ALA A 2 27.32 2.83 -6.66
CA ALA A 2 26.46 3.04 -7.82
C ALA A 2 25.01 2.71 -7.44
N ALA A 3 24.07 3.49 -7.99
CA ALA A 3 22.65 3.18 -7.86
C ALA A 3 22.33 1.81 -8.51
N ARG A 4 21.35 1.09 -7.97
CA ARG A 4 20.92 -0.19 -8.56
C ARG A 4 20.33 0.04 -9.95
N GLU A 5 20.51 -0.90 -10.86
CA GLU A 5 20.01 -0.80 -12.25
C GLU A 5 18.49 -0.61 -12.31
N THR A 6 17.75 -1.18 -11.35
CA THR A 6 16.28 -1.08 -11.25
C THR A 6 15.79 0.22 -10.61
N ALA A 7 16.68 1.05 -10.02
CA ALA A 7 16.28 2.24 -9.28
C ALA A 7 15.54 3.28 -10.15
N PRO A 8 15.97 3.61 -11.39
CA PRO A 8 15.22 4.55 -12.23
C PRO A 8 13.80 4.05 -12.55
N ALA A 9 13.67 2.74 -12.83
CA ALA A 9 12.37 2.13 -13.11
C ALA A 9 11.46 2.13 -11.87
N ALA A 10 12.04 1.95 -10.68
CA ALA A 10 11.32 2.02 -9.41
C ALA A 10 10.78 3.43 -9.15
N VAL A 11 11.61 4.47 -9.35
CA VAL A 11 11.19 5.87 -9.19
C VAL A 11 10.08 6.20 -10.20
N ALA A 12 10.22 5.84 -11.47
CA ALA A 12 9.18 6.05 -12.47
C ALA A 12 7.87 5.35 -12.09
N ALA A 13 7.91 4.10 -11.62
CA ALA A 13 6.73 3.36 -11.19
C ALA A 13 6.05 3.99 -9.96
N LEU A 14 6.83 4.58 -9.05
CA LEU A 14 6.28 5.33 -7.91
C LEU A 14 5.60 6.63 -8.36
N HIS A 15 6.18 7.34 -9.32
CA HIS A 15 5.56 8.52 -9.94
C HIS A 15 4.24 8.19 -10.63
N ASP A 16 4.17 7.08 -11.36
CA ASP A 16 2.92 6.59 -11.98
C ASP A 16 1.83 6.30 -10.95
N LEU A 17 2.22 5.95 -9.72
CA LEU A 17 1.33 5.80 -8.58
C LEU A 17 0.99 7.14 -7.90
N GLY A 18 1.51 8.27 -8.39
CA GLY A 18 1.33 9.59 -7.78
C GLY A 18 2.06 9.74 -6.43
N VAL A 19 3.16 9.03 -6.25
CA VAL A 19 4.01 9.10 -5.06
C VAL A 19 5.19 10.01 -5.36
N ARG A 20 5.45 10.98 -4.48
CA ARG A 20 6.65 11.80 -4.51
C ARG A 20 7.80 11.05 -3.86
N VAL A 21 8.96 11.07 -4.49
CA VAL A 21 10.14 10.33 -4.03
C VAL A 21 11.16 11.29 -3.44
N VAL A 22 11.60 11.03 -2.21
CA VAL A 22 12.57 11.84 -1.47
C VAL A 22 13.78 10.96 -1.15
N MET A 23 14.99 11.43 -1.48
CA MET A 23 16.23 10.79 -1.06
C MET A 23 16.66 11.35 0.29
N LEU A 24 16.81 10.47 1.29
CA LEU A 24 17.32 10.80 2.61
C LEU A 24 18.65 10.10 2.81
N THR A 25 19.75 10.84 2.82
CA THR A 25 21.10 10.27 2.83
C THR A 25 22.07 11.00 3.77
N GLY A 26 23.07 10.29 4.27
CA GLY A 26 24.22 10.85 4.98
C GLY A 26 25.30 11.43 4.07
N ASP A 27 25.21 11.21 2.75
CA ASP A 27 26.15 11.72 1.78
C ASP A 27 26.12 13.26 1.70
N ASN A 28 27.18 13.85 1.11
CA ASN A 28 27.19 15.28 0.86
C ASN A 28 26.15 15.69 -0.20
N GLN A 29 25.72 16.95 -0.11
CA GLN A 29 24.66 17.51 -0.97
C GLN A 29 24.93 17.33 -2.47
N ALA A 30 26.16 17.63 -2.92
CA ALA A 30 26.51 17.58 -4.35
C ALA A 30 26.43 16.15 -4.92
N THR A 31 26.85 15.15 -4.14
CA THR A 31 26.74 13.74 -4.54
C THR A 31 25.30 13.28 -4.58
N ALA A 32 24.52 13.61 -3.56
CA ALA A 32 23.12 13.25 -3.45
C ALA A 32 22.28 13.86 -4.59
N GLU A 33 22.45 15.15 -4.88
CA GLU A 33 21.76 15.83 -5.98
C GLU A 33 22.09 15.24 -7.35
N ARG A 34 23.35 14.87 -7.59
CA ARG A 34 23.76 14.22 -8.84
C ARG A 34 23.06 12.86 -9.01
N ILE A 35 23.00 12.05 -7.95
CA ILE A 35 22.35 10.74 -7.99
C ILE A 35 20.84 10.94 -8.15
N ALA A 36 20.24 11.86 -7.42
CA ALA A 36 18.82 12.14 -7.51
C ALA A 36 18.41 12.58 -8.92
N ALA A 37 19.18 13.45 -9.55
CA ALA A 37 18.96 13.88 -10.94
C ALA A 37 19.03 12.71 -11.94
N GLN A 38 19.95 11.78 -11.75
CA GLN A 38 20.08 10.58 -12.60
C GLN A 38 18.89 9.63 -12.44
N LEU A 39 18.31 9.55 -11.23
CA LEU A 39 17.23 8.64 -10.90
C LEU A 39 15.84 9.27 -11.11
N GLY A 40 15.76 10.59 -11.30
CA GLY A 40 14.49 11.31 -11.37
C GLY A 40 13.81 11.50 -10.02
N ILE A 41 14.58 11.57 -8.93
CA ILE A 41 14.07 11.78 -7.56
C ILE A 41 13.67 13.25 -7.39
N ASP A 42 12.54 13.50 -6.71
CA ASP A 42 11.94 14.83 -6.61
C ASP A 42 12.65 15.76 -5.63
N ASP A 43 13.08 15.23 -4.48
CA ASP A 43 13.70 16.01 -3.40
C ASP A 43 14.90 15.27 -2.80
N VAL A 44 15.83 16.04 -2.25
CA VAL A 44 17.05 15.52 -1.60
C VAL A 44 17.19 16.13 -0.22
N ILE A 45 17.36 15.29 0.79
CA ILE A 45 17.75 15.66 2.16
C ILE A 45 19.08 14.97 2.44
N ALA A 46 20.16 15.71 2.28
CA ALA A 46 21.53 15.19 2.38
C ALA A 46 22.20 15.57 3.69
N GLY A 47 23.34 14.92 4.00
CA GLY A 47 24.15 15.22 5.19
C GLY A 47 23.46 14.85 6.50
N VAL A 48 22.49 13.95 6.48
CA VAL A 48 21.73 13.56 7.67
C VAL A 48 22.41 12.39 8.38
N LEU A 49 22.79 12.60 9.63
CA LEU A 49 23.29 11.53 10.48
C LEU A 49 22.19 10.49 10.77
N PRO A 50 22.55 9.22 11.07
CA PRO A 50 21.55 8.18 11.35
C PRO A 50 20.50 8.58 12.38
N GLU A 51 20.92 9.24 13.48
CA GLU A 51 20.03 9.71 14.55
C GLU A 51 19.09 10.84 14.10
N GLY A 52 19.46 11.60 13.07
CA GLY A 52 18.65 12.69 12.51
C GLY A 52 17.58 12.25 11.53
N LYS A 53 17.65 11.02 11.01
CA LYS A 53 16.73 10.56 9.97
C LYS A 53 15.27 10.53 10.45
N SER A 54 15.01 10.07 11.67
CA SER A 54 13.67 10.05 12.26
C SER A 54 13.06 11.45 12.39
N ALA A 55 13.89 12.45 12.73
CA ALA A 55 13.44 13.85 12.82
C ALA A 55 13.05 14.42 11.44
N GLN A 56 13.72 14.02 10.36
CA GLN A 56 13.35 14.40 8.99
C GLN A 56 12.02 13.78 8.57
N ILE A 57 11.79 12.51 8.91
CA ILE A 57 10.48 11.85 8.67
C ILE A 57 9.38 12.59 9.44
N ALA A 58 9.59 12.88 10.72
CA ALA A 58 8.63 13.63 11.53
C ALA A 58 8.36 15.06 10.97
N ALA A 59 9.37 15.70 10.39
CA ALA A 59 9.19 17.00 9.72
C ALA A 59 8.30 16.90 8.47
N LEU A 60 8.51 15.86 7.64
CA LEU A 60 7.67 15.61 6.47
C LEU A 60 6.21 15.30 6.86
N GLN A 61 5.99 14.56 7.96
CA GLN A 61 4.66 14.25 8.47
C GLN A 61 3.91 15.49 8.99
N LYS A 62 4.61 16.48 9.57
CA LYS A 62 4.01 17.74 10.04
C LYS A 62 3.34 18.55 8.93
N ASP A 63 3.78 18.37 7.68
CA ASP A 63 3.15 18.97 6.51
C ASP A 63 1.83 18.28 6.09
N GLY A 64 1.34 17.34 6.88
CA GLY A 64 0.13 16.57 6.60
C GLY A 64 0.32 15.48 5.54
N ARG A 65 1.57 15.12 5.24
CA ARG A 65 1.91 14.05 4.29
C ARG A 65 1.90 12.70 4.98
N VAL A 66 1.49 11.67 4.25
CA VAL A 66 1.67 10.27 4.64
C VAL A 66 3.03 9.83 4.10
N VAL A 67 3.92 9.45 4.99
CA VAL A 67 5.33 9.15 4.68
C VAL A 67 5.59 7.66 4.80
N ALA A 68 6.07 7.04 3.71
CA ALA A 68 6.66 5.71 3.74
C ALA A 68 8.19 5.84 3.78
N MET A 69 8.84 5.22 4.74
CA MET A 69 10.30 5.11 4.82
C MET A 69 10.73 3.75 4.27
N VAL A 70 11.69 3.78 3.35
CA VAL A 70 12.33 2.56 2.81
C VAL A 70 13.79 2.54 3.24
N GLY A 71 14.21 1.47 3.88
CA GLY A 71 15.58 1.31 4.37
C GLY A 71 16.00 -0.15 4.50
N ASP A 72 17.29 -0.39 4.83
CA ASP A 72 17.83 -1.73 5.06
C ASP A 72 17.58 -2.26 6.50
N GLY A 73 17.09 -1.41 7.37
CA GLY A 73 16.66 -1.72 8.71
C GLY A 73 17.71 -1.65 9.80
N VAL A 74 19.00 -1.68 9.51
CA VAL A 74 20.05 -1.69 10.55
C VAL A 74 20.23 -0.28 11.13
N ASN A 75 20.54 0.69 10.28
CA ASN A 75 20.78 2.08 10.68
C ASN A 75 19.52 2.95 10.54
N ASP A 76 18.51 2.45 9.87
CA ASP A 76 17.27 3.17 9.57
C ASP A 76 16.11 2.81 10.50
N ALA A 77 16.30 1.87 11.43
CA ALA A 77 15.23 1.39 12.32
C ALA A 77 14.45 2.52 13.02
N PRO A 78 15.07 3.56 13.59
CA PRO A 78 14.32 4.67 14.19
C PRO A 78 13.49 5.47 13.19
N ALA A 79 13.96 5.58 11.93
CA ALA A 79 13.24 6.27 10.86
C ALA A 79 12.10 5.42 10.29
N LEU A 80 12.31 4.09 10.19
CA LEU A 80 11.26 3.13 9.81
C LEU A 80 10.11 3.14 10.80
N ALA A 81 10.44 3.12 12.12
CA ALA A 81 9.44 3.18 13.19
C ALA A 81 8.69 4.53 13.25
N GLN A 82 9.33 5.63 12.85
CA GLN A 82 8.72 6.96 12.85
C GLN A 82 7.76 7.17 11.69
N ALA A 83 7.99 6.53 10.55
CA ALA A 83 7.19 6.70 9.34
C ALA A 83 5.75 6.19 9.54
N ASP A 84 4.81 6.64 8.71
CA ASP A 84 3.44 6.09 8.68
C ASP A 84 3.43 4.65 8.14
N VAL A 85 4.43 4.31 7.30
CA VAL A 85 4.70 2.95 6.83
C VAL A 85 6.21 2.75 6.75
N GLY A 86 6.76 1.86 7.56
CA GLY A 86 8.14 1.42 7.49
C GLY A 86 8.27 0.22 6.53
N ILE A 87 9.15 0.33 5.54
CA ILE A 87 9.41 -0.73 4.55
C ILE A 87 10.89 -1.12 4.62
N ALA A 88 11.17 -2.31 5.13
CA ALA A 88 12.52 -2.87 5.09
C ALA A 88 12.76 -3.57 3.75
N ILE A 89 13.93 -3.32 3.15
CA ILE A 89 14.32 -3.89 1.85
C ILE A 89 15.57 -4.75 1.98
N GLY A 90 15.54 -5.93 1.39
CA GLY A 90 16.61 -6.91 1.49
C GLY A 90 16.36 -7.94 2.59
N ALA A 91 17.11 -9.04 2.57
CA ALA A 91 17.02 -10.10 3.61
C ALA A 91 17.34 -9.49 4.97
N GLY A 92 16.30 -9.00 5.63
CA GLY A 92 16.36 -8.16 6.80
C GLY A 92 17.12 -8.84 7.94
N THR A 93 17.90 -8.06 8.65
CA THR A 93 18.32 -8.39 10.00
C THR A 93 17.06 -8.50 10.88
N ASP A 94 17.13 -9.26 11.96
CA ASP A 94 16.04 -9.39 12.94
C ASP A 94 15.46 -8.02 13.34
N VAL A 95 16.31 -7.00 13.43
CA VAL A 95 15.94 -5.60 13.74
C VAL A 95 15.02 -4.99 12.68
N ALA A 96 15.25 -5.27 11.40
CA ALA A 96 14.39 -4.75 10.32
C ALA A 96 12.99 -5.41 10.36
N ILE A 97 12.96 -6.70 10.64
CA ILE A 97 11.71 -7.47 10.75
C ILE A 97 10.86 -6.98 11.92
N GLU A 98 11.50 -6.64 13.05
CA GLU A 98 10.80 -6.14 14.25
C GLU A 98 10.32 -4.69 14.13
N THR A 99 10.93 -3.89 13.25
CA THR A 99 10.69 -2.44 13.20
C THR A 99 9.84 -2.01 12.01
N ALA A 100 9.87 -2.75 10.90
CA ALA A 100 9.15 -2.40 9.67
C ALA A 100 7.75 -3.01 9.61
N ASP A 101 6.80 -2.26 9.05
CA ASP A 101 5.45 -2.77 8.77
C ASP A 101 5.44 -3.75 7.59
N VAL A 102 6.36 -3.57 6.65
CA VAL A 102 6.50 -4.39 5.44
C VAL A 102 7.96 -4.79 5.26
N VAL A 103 8.21 -6.07 5.04
CA VAL A 103 9.55 -6.60 4.76
C VAL A 103 9.58 -7.15 3.34
N LEU A 104 10.42 -6.55 2.50
CA LEU A 104 10.68 -6.99 1.13
C LEU A 104 11.93 -7.86 1.10
N MET A 105 11.75 -9.14 0.79
CA MET A 105 12.81 -10.16 0.87
C MET A 105 13.95 -9.92 -0.13
N ARG A 106 13.66 -9.27 -1.26
CA ARG A 106 14.66 -8.88 -2.25
C ARG A 106 15.12 -7.46 -1.99
N SER A 107 16.39 -7.20 -2.27
CA SER A 107 16.94 -5.83 -2.24
C SER A 107 16.66 -5.05 -3.52
N ASP A 108 15.47 -5.19 -4.11
CA ASP A 108 15.10 -4.53 -5.36
C ASP A 108 14.12 -3.37 -5.08
N PRO A 109 14.50 -2.10 -5.37
CA PRO A 109 13.62 -0.95 -5.17
C PRO A 109 12.28 -1.04 -5.93
N LEU A 110 12.22 -1.78 -7.02
CA LEU A 110 10.99 -1.99 -7.80
C LEU A 110 9.92 -2.75 -7.01
N ASP A 111 10.34 -3.58 -6.04
CA ASP A 111 9.42 -4.29 -5.15
C ASP A 111 8.61 -3.34 -4.26
N VAL A 112 9.12 -2.14 -3.97
CA VAL A 112 8.38 -1.09 -3.23
C VAL A 112 7.16 -0.64 -4.02
N ALA A 113 7.33 -0.31 -5.31
CA ALA A 113 6.23 0.07 -6.18
C ALA A 113 5.21 -1.07 -6.35
N THR A 114 5.70 -2.31 -6.43
CA THR A 114 4.86 -3.52 -6.47
C THR A 114 4.03 -3.68 -5.20
N ALA A 115 4.65 -3.53 -4.01
CA ALA A 115 3.96 -3.62 -2.73
C ALA A 115 2.87 -2.56 -2.59
N LEU A 116 3.14 -1.30 -2.98
CA LEU A 116 2.15 -0.22 -3.00
C LEU A 116 0.98 -0.51 -3.96
N THR A 117 1.28 -1.05 -5.14
CA THR A 117 0.24 -1.44 -6.12
C THR A 117 -0.68 -2.51 -5.55
N ILE A 118 -0.11 -3.54 -4.92
CA ILE A 118 -0.87 -4.61 -4.26
C ILE A 118 -1.72 -4.05 -3.13
N GLY A 119 -1.14 -3.23 -2.26
CA GLY A 119 -1.84 -2.60 -1.13
C GLY A 119 -3.04 -1.77 -1.58
N ARG A 120 -2.84 -0.88 -2.56
CA ARG A 120 -3.93 -0.07 -3.15
C ARG A 120 -5.00 -0.93 -3.83
N GLY A 121 -4.58 -1.97 -4.54
CA GLY A 121 -5.50 -2.92 -5.18
C GLY A 121 -6.33 -3.68 -4.15
N THR A 122 -5.70 -4.15 -3.09
CA THR A 122 -6.37 -4.85 -1.97
C THR A 122 -7.41 -3.95 -1.32
N LEU A 123 -7.04 -2.72 -0.96
CA LEU A 123 -7.96 -1.76 -0.35
C LEU A 123 -9.15 -1.45 -1.25
N ARG A 124 -8.92 -1.30 -2.57
CA ARG A 124 -10.00 -1.10 -3.55
C ARG A 124 -10.97 -2.29 -3.56
N LYS A 125 -10.45 -3.53 -3.56
CA LYS A 125 -11.27 -4.74 -3.52
C LYS A 125 -12.05 -4.88 -2.22
N MET A 126 -11.42 -4.57 -1.09
CA MET A 126 -12.10 -4.56 0.21
C MET A 126 -13.27 -3.57 0.22
N ARG A 127 -13.06 -2.33 -0.25
CA ARG A 127 -14.14 -1.32 -0.36
C ARG A 127 -15.25 -1.75 -1.29
N GLN A 128 -14.94 -2.37 -2.43
CA GLN A 128 -15.93 -2.93 -3.36
C GLN A 128 -16.75 -4.03 -2.69
N ASN A 129 -16.10 -4.97 -2.02
CA ASN A 129 -16.76 -6.07 -1.33
C ASN A 129 -17.65 -5.58 -0.18
N LEU A 130 -17.17 -4.62 0.60
CA LEU A 130 -17.96 -4.00 1.67
C LEU A 130 -19.17 -3.26 1.10
N GLY A 131 -18.96 -2.45 0.06
CA GLY A 131 -20.06 -1.74 -0.61
C GLY A 131 -21.11 -2.70 -1.17
N TRP A 132 -20.67 -3.82 -1.76
CA TRP A 132 -21.58 -4.85 -2.25
C TRP A 132 -22.37 -5.51 -1.10
N ALA A 133 -21.68 -5.89 -0.01
CA ALA A 133 -22.32 -6.53 1.14
C ALA A 133 -23.35 -5.60 1.81
N VAL A 134 -22.99 -4.34 2.04
CA VAL A 134 -23.90 -3.34 2.63
C VAL A 134 -25.07 -3.06 1.69
N GLY A 135 -24.82 -2.84 0.39
CA GLY A 135 -25.85 -2.55 -0.60
C GLY A 135 -26.86 -3.70 -0.74
N TYR A 136 -26.36 -4.94 -0.81
CA TYR A 136 -27.22 -6.11 -0.83
C TYR A 136 -28.13 -6.20 0.39
N ASN A 137 -27.56 -6.06 1.59
CA ASN A 137 -28.33 -6.13 2.83
C ASN A 137 -29.33 -4.96 2.97
N ALA A 138 -28.96 -3.75 2.55
CA ALA A 138 -29.83 -2.58 2.58
C ALA A 138 -31.09 -2.77 1.73
N ILE A 139 -31.01 -3.58 0.68
CA ILE A 139 -32.16 -3.90 -0.18
C ILE A 139 -32.90 -5.16 0.33
N ALA A 140 -32.14 -6.21 0.62
CA ALA A 140 -32.71 -7.52 0.98
C ALA A 140 -33.44 -7.53 2.31
N LEU A 141 -32.93 -6.82 3.33
CA LEU A 141 -33.55 -6.79 4.65
C LEU A 141 -34.96 -6.15 4.66
N PRO A 142 -35.20 -4.97 4.07
CA PRO A 142 -36.56 -4.41 3.97
C PRO A 142 -37.53 -5.32 3.22
N ILE A 143 -37.08 -5.98 2.17
CA ILE A 143 -37.93 -6.93 1.42
C ILE A 143 -38.26 -8.14 2.28
N ALA A 144 -37.26 -8.70 2.98
CA ALA A 144 -37.45 -9.85 3.86
C ALA A 144 -38.35 -9.50 5.08
N ALA A 145 -38.23 -8.27 5.59
CA ALA A 145 -39.08 -7.76 6.66
C ALA A 145 -40.54 -7.46 6.23
N GLY A 146 -40.85 -7.63 4.95
CA GLY A 146 -42.21 -7.41 4.43
C GLY A 146 -42.58 -5.92 4.27
N VAL A 147 -41.65 -4.99 4.33
CA VAL A 147 -41.91 -3.53 4.20
C VAL A 147 -42.68 -3.22 2.91
N PHE A 148 -42.42 -3.97 1.85
CA PHE A 148 -43.06 -3.78 0.54
C PHE A 148 -44.29 -4.65 0.30
N MET A 149 -44.67 -5.48 1.29
CA MET A 149 -45.83 -6.36 1.19
C MET A 149 -47.16 -5.60 1.02
N PRO A 150 -47.45 -4.51 1.77
CA PRO A 150 -48.72 -3.81 1.67
C PRO A 150 -48.91 -3.08 0.33
N ALA A 151 -47.82 -2.55 -0.26
CA ALA A 151 -47.91 -1.74 -1.46
C ALA A 151 -47.72 -2.54 -2.75
N PHE A 152 -46.87 -3.59 -2.74
CA PHE A 152 -46.45 -4.30 -3.93
C PHE A 152 -46.65 -5.84 -3.86
N GLY A 153 -47.14 -6.36 -2.75
CA GLY A 153 -47.24 -7.81 -2.55
C GLY A 153 -45.86 -8.53 -2.51
N LEU A 154 -44.78 -7.79 -2.29
CA LEU A 154 -43.40 -8.27 -2.39
C LEU A 154 -42.88 -8.71 -1.03
N MET A 155 -42.57 -9.99 -0.90
CA MET A 155 -41.95 -10.59 0.28
C MET A 155 -40.90 -11.62 -0.15
N LEU A 156 -39.79 -11.62 0.52
CA LEU A 156 -38.71 -12.57 0.22
C LEU A 156 -39.00 -13.89 0.94
N ARG A 157 -39.18 -14.97 0.18
CA ARG A 157 -39.30 -16.31 0.78
C ARG A 157 -37.96 -16.73 1.39
N PRO A 158 -37.97 -17.46 2.54
CA PRO A 158 -36.72 -17.86 3.23
C PRO A 158 -35.73 -18.60 2.33
N GLU A 159 -36.22 -19.43 1.40
CA GLU A 159 -35.38 -20.21 0.49
C GLU A 159 -34.67 -19.28 -0.51
N ILE A 160 -35.37 -18.26 -1.01
CA ILE A 160 -34.81 -17.28 -1.97
C ILE A 160 -33.80 -16.38 -1.23
N ALA A 161 -34.09 -16.01 0.03
CA ALA A 161 -33.17 -15.25 0.85
C ALA A 161 -31.86 -16.02 1.07
N ALA A 162 -31.92 -17.30 1.41
CA ALA A 162 -30.74 -18.15 1.60
C ALA A 162 -29.92 -18.29 0.31
N LEU A 163 -30.56 -18.52 -0.82
CA LEU A 163 -29.89 -18.64 -2.13
C LEU A 163 -29.24 -17.32 -2.54
N SER A 164 -29.88 -16.19 -2.37
CA SER A 164 -29.37 -14.88 -2.73
C SER A 164 -28.17 -14.48 -1.85
N MET A 165 -28.21 -14.84 -0.56
CA MET A 165 -27.10 -14.62 0.38
C MET A 165 -25.88 -15.46 -0.01
N SER A 166 -26.07 -16.72 -0.40
CA SER A 166 -25.01 -17.59 -0.92
C SER A 166 -24.43 -17.03 -2.21
N GLY A 167 -25.27 -16.54 -3.13
CA GLY A 167 -24.86 -15.89 -4.38
C GLY A 167 -24.02 -14.63 -4.12
N SER A 168 -24.39 -13.80 -3.16
CA SER A 168 -23.64 -12.62 -2.74
C SER A 168 -22.23 -13.00 -2.25
N SER A 169 -22.10 -14.06 -1.45
CA SER A 169 -20.81 -14.55 -0.96
C SER A 169 -19.91 -15.01 -2.11
N ILE A 170 -20.46 -15.69 -3.12
CA ILE A 170 -19.71 -16.13 -4.30
C ILE A 170 -19.16 -14.91 -5.07
N ILE A 171 -19.96 -13.85 -5.24
CA ILE A 171 -19.53 -12.62 -5.92
C ILE A 171 -18.36 -11.97 -5.16
N VAL A 172 -18.42 -11.89 -3.84
CA VAL A 172 -17.35 -11.35 -3.01
C VAL A 172 -16.06 -12.15 -3.17
N VAL A 173 -16.14 -13.48 -3.13
CA VAL A 173 -14.98 -14.37 -3.35
C VAL A 173 -14.41 -14.21 -4.75
N ALA A 174 -15.25 -14.22 -5.77
CA ALA A 174 -14.83 -14.03 -7.16
C ALA A 174 -14.12 -12.67 -7.37
N ASN A 175 -14.67 -11.59 -6.78
CA ASN A 175 -14.05 -10.27 -6.84
C ASN A 175 -12.69 -10.24 -6.13
N ALA A 176 -12.56 -10.91 -4.97
CA ALA A 176 -11.30 -11.01 -4.24
C ALA A 176 -10.24 -11.78 -5.06
N LEU A 177 -10.62 -12.85 -5.75
CA LEU A 177 -9.70 -13.63 -6.60
C LEU A 177 -9.13 -12.82 -7.77
N LEU A 178 -9.83 -11.79 -8.23
CA LEU A 178 -9.33 -10.88 -9.27
C LEU A 178 -8.10 -10.09 -8.82
N LEU A 179 -7.81 -10.01 -7.51
CA LEU A 179 -6.58 -9.40 -7.00
C LEU A 179 -5.33 -10.07 -7.56
N LYS A 180 -5.39 -11.39 -7.82
CA LYS A 180 -4.27 -12.13 -8.44
C LYS A 180 -3.80 -11.54 -9.77
N ARG A 181 -4.65 -10.82 -10.50
CA ARG A 181 -4.29 -10.16 -11.77
C ARG A 181 -3.39 -8.93 -11.58
N LEU A 182 -3.28 -8.39 -10.35
CA LEU A 182 -2.41 -7.27 -10.02
C LEU A 182 -0.99 -7.72 -9.61
N LEU A 183 -0.81 -9.02 -9.36
CA LEU A 183 0.49 -9.57 -9.07
C LEU A 183 1.35 -9.59 -10.35
N PRO A 184 2.62 -9.18 -10.30
CA PRO A 184 3.53 -9.38 -11.41
C PRO A 184 3.60 -10.87 -11.72
N LYS A 185 3.60 -11.21 -13.01
CA LYS A 185 3.78 -12.61 -13.42
C LYS A 185 5.14 -13.09 -12.92
N PRO A 186 5.22 -14.28 -12.31
CA PRO A 186 6.51 -14.86 -11.96
C PRO A 186 7.35 -14.98 -13.24
N GLN A 187 8.56 -14.40 -13.18
CA GLN A 187 9.59 -14.57 -14.23
C GLN A 187 10.23 -15.93 -14.09
#